data_dca210b40c6f2fc10892538dfb9e6685
#
_entry.id   dca210b40c6f2fc10892538dfb9e6685
#
_cell.length_a   1.000
_cell.length_b   1.000
_cell.length_c   1.000
_cell.angle_alpha   90.00
_cell.angle_beta   90.00
_cell.angle_gamma   90.00
#
_symmetry.space_group_name_H-M   'P 1'
#
loop_
_entity.id
_entity.type
_entity.pdbx_description
1 polymer ?
#
loop_
_entity_poly.entity_id
_entity_poly.type
_entity_poly.pdbx_seq_one_letter_code
_entity_poly.pdbx_strand_id
1 'polypeptide(L)'
;MSGAHVWGVLWLTILGLGLRRGEALSLRWEDIDLDNAVIKVGPSLQRLRGELDQETGRRRGRLAVVRAKTEGSDAKLAIPRAVVMLLRQHKVDQAAERLAAKVWADPGLVFTTSVGTPIEPRNANRAWNALCDEVGITRPDGKRVRIHDLRHTAATWLHGEGVDMKTIQGTLRHSRLATTSEIYTHLTEEVQRRAADSMDGALSRFGRIAQ
;
A
#
# COMPACT_ATOMS: atom_id res chain seq x y z
N MET A 1 -9.63 12.28 19.27
CA MET A 1 -9.76 12.56 17.83
C MET A 1 -10.18 11.27 17.13
N SER A 2 -11.05 11.34 16.18
CA SER A 2 -11.88 10.25 15.65
C SER A 2 -11.06 9.22 14.86
N GLY A 3 -11.45 7.95 14.93
CA GLY A 3 -10.89 6.86 14.10
C GLY A 3 -10.87 7.12 12.58
N ALA A 4 -11.52 8.17 12.10
CA ALA A 4 -11.47 8.62 10.71
C ALA A 4 -10.04 9.05 10.28
N HIS A 5 -9.24 9.65 11.17
CA HIS A 5 -7.89 10.10 10.85
C HIS A 5 -6.95 8.92 10.54
N VAL A 6 -6.97 7.86 11.35
CA VAL A 6 -6.11 6.69 11.12
C VAL A 6 -6.38 6.01 9.78
N TRP A 7 -7.65 5.98 9.35
CA TRP A 7 -8.03 5.40 8.06
C TRP A 7 -7.47 6.21 6.89
N GLY A 8 -7.57 7.55 6.94
CA GLY A 8 -7.01 8.42 5.90
C GLY A 8 -5.50 8.22 5.73
N VAL A 9 -4.75 8.20 6.84
CA VAL A 9 -3.30 7.95 6.80
C VAL A 9 -2.99 6.55 6.27
N LEU A 10 -3.75 5.53 6.68
CA LEU A 10 -3.58 4.16 6.19
C LEU A 10 -3.76 4.07 4.67
N TRP A 11 -4.84 4.68 4.13
CA TRP A 11 -5.11 4.63 2.68
C TRP A 11 -4.06 5.37 1.87
N LEU A 12 -3.64 6.56 2.33
CA LEU A 12 -2.59 7.33 1.67
C LEU A 12 -1.22 6.63 1.76
N THR A 13 -0.93 5.93 2.85
CA THR A 13 0.28 5.11 2.97
C THR A 13 0.25 3.92 2.01
N ILE A 14 -0.88 3.22 1.90
CA ILE A 14 -1.07 2.13 0.94
C ILE A 14 -0.88 2.63 -0.49
N LEU A 15 -1.51 3.75 -0.84
CA LEU A 15 -1.43 4.36 -2.16
C LEU A 15 0.00 4.83 -2.47
N GLY A 16 0.60 5.64 -1.60
CA GLY A 16 1.90 6.27 -1.85
C GLY A 16 3.08 5.30 -1.89
N LEU A 17 2.96 4.13 -1.23
CA LEU A 17 4.00 3.10 -1.18
C LEU A 17 3.62 1.83 -1.97
N GLY A 18 2.43 1.78 -2.55
CA GLY A 18 1.92 0.61 -3.25
C GLY A 18 1.84 -0.65 -2.39
N LEU A 19 1.56 -0.52 -1.09
CA LEU A 19 1.54 -1.64 -0.15
C LEU A 19 0.36 -2.58 -0.38
N ARG A 20 0.54 -3.86 -0.04
CA ARG A 20 -0.61 -4.73 0.19
C ARG A 20 -1.25 -4.38 1.52
N ARG A 21 -2.59 -4.54 1.64
CA ARG A 21 -3.32 -4.25 2.90
C ARG A 21 -2.67 -4.89 4.14
N GLY A 22 -2.32 -6.17 4.05
CA GLY A 22 -1.74 -6.88 5.18
C GLY A 22 -0.33 -6.39 5.54
N GLU A 23 0.46 -5.94 4.57
CA GLU A 23 1.76 -5.30 4.78
C GLU A 23 1.57 -3.98 5.54
N ALA A 24 0.65 -3.12 5.09
CA ALA A 24 0.35 -1.86 5.76
C ALA A 24 -0.13 -2.06 7.20
N LEU A 25 -1.01 -3.03 7.45
CA LEU A 25 -1.54 -3.33 8.78
C LEU A 25 -0.52 -3.96 9.73
N SER A 26 0.59 -4.49 9.22
CA SER A 26 1.69 -5.04 10.02
C SER A 26 2.88 -4.10 10.17
N LEU A 27 2.84 -2.90 9.59
CA LEU A 27 3.92 -1.92 9.72
C LEU A 27 4.18 -1.56 11.19
N ARG A 28 5.47 -1.51 11.55
CA ARG A 28 5.93 -1.14 12.88
C ARG A 28 6.72 0.15 12.81
N TRP A 29 6.68 0.94 13.87
CA TRP A 29 7.47 2.17 13.94
C TRP A 29 8.98 1.91 13.90
N GLU A 30 9.45 0.77 14.39
CA GLU A 30 10.85 0.35 14.32
C GLU A 30 11.35 0.07 12.90
N ASP A 31 10.44 -0.21 11.96
CA ASP A 31 10.77 -0.45 10.55
C ASP A 31 10.77 0.82 9.71
N ILE A 32 10.47 1.99 10.30
CA ILE A 32 10.33 3.27 9.59
C ILE A 32 11.38 4.26 10.07
N ASP A 33 12.26 4.65 9.17
CA ASP A 33 13.19 5.76 9.35
C ASP A 33 12.60 7.00 8.65
N LEU A 34 11.93 7.86 9.44
CA LEU A 34 11.28 9.05 8.92
C LEU A 34 12.29 10.17 8.57
N ASP A 35 13.50 10.12 9.11
CA ASP A 35 14.52 11.13 8.86
C ASP A 35 15.23 10.88 7.54
N ASN A 36 15.53 9.61 7.26
CA ASN A 36 16.09 9.18 5.98
C ASN A 36 15.02 8.81 4.95
N ALA A 37 13.73 8.95 5.31
CA ALA A 37 12.58 8.62 4.44
C ALA A 37 12.66 7.19 3.87
N VAL A 38 12.95 6.20 4.71
CA VAL A 38 13.05 4.78 4.34
C VAL A 38 12.16 3.92 5.23
N ILE A 39 11.54 2.92 4.61
CA ILE A 39 10.71 1.92 5.30
C ILE A 39 11.13 0.52 4.90
N LYS A 40 11.17 -0.38 5.88
CA LYS A 40 11.28 -1.83 5.65
C LYS A 40 9.89 -2.43 5.58
N VAL A 41 9.61 -3.15 4.52
CA VAL A 41 8.31 -3.82 4.29
C VAL A 41 8.57 -5.30 4.08
N GLY A 42 7.85 -6.15 4.78
CA GLY A 42 8.05 -7.60 4.64
C GLY A 42 6.87 -8.39 5.20
N PRO A 43 6.65 -8.39 6.51
CA PRO A 43 5.56 -9.15 7.12
C PRO A 43 4.19 -8.69 6.66
N SER A 44 3.20 -9.58 6.79
CA SER A 44 1.80 -9.30 6.44
C SER A 44 0.86 -9.77 7.52
N LEU A 45 0.01 -8.89 8.04
CA LEU A 45 -1.03 -9.23 9.01
C LEU A 45 -2.17 -9.96 8.30
N GLN A 46 -2.44 -11.18 8.74
CA GLN A 46 -3.46 -12.05 8.16
C GLN A 46 -4.31 -12.69 9.26
N ARG A 47 -5.55 -12.99 8.93
CA ARG A 47 -6.37 -13.87 9.74
C ARG A 47 -6.16 -15.31 9.27
N LEU A 48 -5.46 -16.09 10.06
CA LEU A 48 -5.31 -17.52 9.83
C LEU A 48 -6.61 -18.26 10.21
N ARG A 49 -6.97 -19.25 9.40
CA ARG A 49 -8.07 -20.14 9.76
C ARG A 49 -7.63 -21.00 10.94
N GLY A 50 -8.41 -20.96 12.01
CA GLY A 50 -8.20 -21.82 13.16
C GLY A 50 -8.70 -23.25 12.91
N GLU A 51 -8.34 -24.13 13.82
CA GLU A 51 -8.90 -25.47 13.89
C GLU A 51 -10.41 -25.44 14.15
N LEU A 52 -11.09 -26.48 13.76
CA LEU A 52 -12.51 -26.64 14.04
C LEU A 52 -12.64 -26.99 15.53
N ASP A 53 -13.34 -26.17 16.28
CA ASP A 53 -13.75 -26.48 17.64
C ASP A 53 -14.80 -27.62 17.57
N GLN A 54 -14.48 -28.77 18.09
CA GLN A 54 -15.31 -29.98 17.97
C GLN A 54 -16.63 -29.87 18.75
N GLU A 55 -16.67 -29.04 19.80
CA GLU A 55 -17.88 -28.87 20.61
C GLU A 55 -18.85 -27.86 19.99
N THR A 56 -18.32 -26.75 19.45
CA THR A 56 -19.15 -25.65 18.92
C THR A 56 -19.30 -25.66 17.41
N GLY A 57 -18.56 -26.51 16.68
CA GLY A 57 -18.53 -26.54 15.22
C GLY A 57 -17.96 -25.26 14.59
N ARG A 58 -17.38 -24.35 15.38
CA ARG A 58 -16.87 -23.05 14.92
C ARG A 58 -15.36 -23.07 14.75
N ARG A 59 -14.86 -22.43 13.70
CA ARG A 59 -13.43 -22.19 13.51
C ARG A 59 -13.01 -20.91 14.21
N ARG A 60 -12.15 -21.00 15.23
CA ARG A 60 -11.53 -19.85 15.89
C ARG A 60 -10.27 -19.44 15.11
N GLY A 61 -10.43 -18.54 14.12
CA GLY A 61 -9.27 -17.96 13.46
C GLY A 61 -8.53 -16.96 14.38
N ARG A 62 -7.21 -16.85 14.20
CA ARG A 62 -6.36 -15.87 14.91
C ARG A 62 -5.73 -14.89 13.95
N LEU A 63 -5.49 -13.65 14.40
CA LEU A 63 -4.62 -12.72 13.71
C LEU A 63 -3.16 -13.18 13.89
N ALA A 64 -2.41 -13.18 12.81
CA ALA A 64 -1.00 -13.49 12.83
C ALA A 64 -0.25 -12.64 11.83
N VAL A 65 0.94 -12.24 12.19
CA VAL A 65 1.92 -11.63 11.30
C VAL A 65 2.67 -12.77 10.61
N VAL A 66 2.52 -12.86 9.30
CA VAL A 66 3.11 -13.91 8.48
C VAL A 66 4.20 -13.30 7.61
N ARG A 67 5.41 -13.84 7.68
CA ARG A 67 6.45 -13.53 6.70
C ARG A 67 6.21 -14.33 5.43
N ALA A 68 6.33 -13.69 4.27
CA ALA A 68 6.26 -14.41 3.02
C ALA A 68 7.50 -15.32 2.87
N LYS A 69 7.31 -16.49 2.26
CA LYS A 69 8.34 -17.54 2.14
C LYS A 69 9.44 -17.22 1.11
N THR A 70 9.39 -16.08 0.43
CA THR A 70 10.34 -15.74 -0.65
C THR A 70 11.33 -14.66 -0.20
N GLU A 71 12.60 -14.79 -0.58
CA GLU A 71 13.71 -13.87 -0.26
C GLU A 71 13.49 -12.41 -0.69
N GLY A 72 12.56 -12.12 -1.59
CA GLY A 72 12.17 -10.74 -1.97
C GLY A 72 11.12 -10.10 -1.09
N SER A 73 10.77 -10.70 0.06
CA SER A 73 9.68 -10.22 0.92
C SER A 73 10.08 -9.03 1.80
N ASP A 74 11.35 -8.96 2.20
CA ASP A 74 11.87 -7.88 3.02
C ASP A 74 12.53 -6.84 2.11
N ALA A 75 11.80 -5.79 1.76
CA ALA A 75 12.29 -4.72 0.90
C ALA A 75 12.41 -3.41 1.66
N LYS A 76 13.48 -2.67 1.38
CA LYS A 76 13.59 -1.26 1.75
C LYS A 76 12.97 -0.42 0.63
N LEU A 77 12.05 0.47 0.98
CA LEU A 77 11.42 1.41 0.06
C LEU A 77 11.70 2.84 0.51
N ALA A 78 11.92 3.73 -0.45
CA ALA A 78 11.90 5.16 -0.20
C ALA A 78 10.45 5.62 0.06
N ILE A 79 10.27 6.50 1.04
CA ILE A 79 8.97 7.05 1.40
C ILE A 79 8.81 8.40 0.70
N PRO A 80 7.75 8.63 -0.10
CA PRO A 80 7.45 9.95 -0.64
C PRO A 80 7.30 10.99 0.48
N ARG A 81 7.80 12.21 0.24
CA ARG A 81 7.80 13.30 1.24
C ARG A 81 6.41 13.55 1.86
N ALA A 82 5.37 13.51 1.05
CA ALA A 82 4.00 13.68 1.53
C ALA A 82 3.60 12.59 2.53
N VAL A 83 4.00 11.34 2.30
CA VAL A 83 3.73 10.22 3.20
C VAL A 83 4.57 10.33 4.48
N VAL A 84 5.83 10.82 4.40
CA VAL A 84 6.65 11.11 5.60
C VAL A 84 5.95 12.11 6.51
N MET A 85 5.43 13.21 5.94
CA MET A 85 4.72 14.23 6.72
C MET A 85 3.47 13.66 7.40
N LEU A 86 2.68 12.87 6.67
CA LEU A 86 1.49 12.20 7.21
C LEU A 86 1.85 11.23 8.35
N LEU A 87 2.90 10.44 8.19
CA LEU A 87 3.35 9.48 9.21
C LEU A 87 3.94 10.19 10.44
N ARG A 88 4.64 11.31 10.27
CA ARG A 88 5.12 12.13 11.41
C ARG A 88 3.94 12.65 12.24
N GLN A 89 2.94 13.23 11.58
CA GLN A 89 1.74 13.70 12.27
C GLN A 89 1.00 12.54 12.95
N HIS A 90 0.82 11.43 12.24
CA HIS A 90 0.16 10.24 12.79
C HIS A 90 0.88 9.68 14.03
N LYS A 91 2.22 9.72 14.07
CA LYS A 91 3.01 9.30 15.24
C LYS A 91 2.71 10.17 16.47
N VAL A 92 2.58 11.48 16.28
CA VAL A 92 2.20 12.42 17.34
C VAL A 92 0.77 12.16 17.82
N ASP A 93 -0.16 12.00 16.88
CA ASP A 93 -1.58 11.76 17.22
C ASP A 93 -1.76 10.42 17.95
N GLN A 94 -1.09 9.36 17.50
CA GLN A 94 -1.12 8.05 18.16
C GLN A 94 -0.51 8.11 19.57
N ALA A 95 0.57 8.89 19.77
CA ALA A 95 1.15 9.09 21.09
C ALA A 95 0.17 9.80 22.03
N ALA A 96 -0.56 10.80 21.56
CA ALA A 96 -1.60 11.48 22.32
C ALA A 96 -2.77 10.54 22.67
N GLU A 97 -3.23 9.73 21.71
CA GLU A 97 -4.27 8.70 21.94
C GLU A 97 -3.83 7.68 23.00
N ARG A 98 -2.58 7.23 22.93
CA ARG A 98 -1.98 6.31 23.91
C ARG A 98 -1.98 6.88 25.32
N LEU A 99 -1.61 8.16 25.47
CA LEU A 99 -1.60 8.84 26.77
C LEU A 99 -3.00 9.03 27.35
N ALA A 100 -4.00 9.24 26.50
CA ALA A 100 -5.39 9.41 26.91
C ALA A 100 -6.12 8.08 27.19
N ALA A 101 -5.62 6.97 26.69
CA ALA A 101 -6.26 5.67 26.80
C ALA A 101 -6.11 5.07 28.21
N LYS A 102 -7.20 4.54 28.76
CA LYS A 102 -7.16 3.77 30.03
C LYS A 102 -6.36 2.48 29.91
N VAL A 103 -6.39 1.86 28.73
CA VAL A 103 -5.66 0.63 28.39
C VAL A 103 -5.13 0.78 26.98
N TRP A 104 -3.86 0.46 26.78
CA TRP A 104 -3.21 0.46 25.49
C TRP A 104 -2.37 -0.80 25.32
N ALA A 105 -2.69 -1.60 24.29
CA ALA A 105 -1.93 -2.80 23.94
C ALA A 105 -0.80 -2.41 22.98
N ASP A 106 0.34 -2.00 23.47
CA ASP A 106 1.45 -1.46 22.67
C ASP A 106 2.21 -2.53 21.82
N PRO A 107 1.71 -2.91 20.64
CA PRO A 107 2.40 -3.85 19.75
C PRO A 107 3.47 -3.14 18.89
N GLY A 108 3.74 -1.85 19.06
CA GLY A 108 4.65 -1.05 18.22
C GLY A 108 4.17 -0.83 16.80
N LEU A 109 2.90 -1.13 16.50
CA LEU A 109 2.33 -0.97 15.16
C LEU A 109 2.03 0.48 14.82
N VAL A 110 2.19 0.83 13.54
CA VAL A 110 1.84 2.15 13.01
C VAL A 110 0.32 2.34 13.01
N PHE A 111 -0.43 1.34 12.58
CA PHE A 111 -1.89 1.39 12.51
C PHE A 111 -2.52 0.47 13.53
N THR A 112 -3.22 1.05 14.48
CA THR A 112 -3.86 0.36 15.61
C THR A 112 -5.33 0.76 15.75
N THR A 113 -6.08 0.00 16.52
CA THR A 113 -7.37 0.45 17.04
C THR A 113 -7.16 1.52 18.12
N SER A 114 -8.25 2.16 18.57
CA SER A 114 -8.25 3.16 19.65
C SER A 114 -7.75 2.64 21.02
N VAL A 115 -7.53 1.35 21.15
CA VAL A 115 -6.97 0.70 22.35
C VAL A 115 -5.60 0.06 22.07
N GLY A 116 -4.95 0.42 20.96
CA GLY A 116 -3.61 -0.03 20.62
C GLY A 116 -3.51 -1.47 20.08
N THR A 117 -4.62 -2.16 19.81
CA THR A 117 -4.58 -3.52 19.25
C THR A 117 -4.43 -3.50 17.73
N PRO A 118 -3.94 -4.60 17.11
CA PRO A 118 -3.89 -4.71 15.66
C PRO A 118 -5.28 -4.54 15.03
N ILE A 119 -5.33 -3.83 13.91
CA ILE A 119 -6.56 -3.67 13.12
C ILE A 119 -6.87 -4.98 12.39
N GLU A 120 -8.06 -5.52 12.62
CA GLU A 120 -8.58 -6.67 11.88
C GLU A 120 -8.70 -6.33 10.38
N PRO A 121 -8.11 -7.13 9.45
CA PRO A 121 -8.20 -6.88 8.01
C PRO A 121 -9.62 -6.73 7.47
N ARG A 122 -10.59 -7.39 8.11
CA ARG A 122 -12.01 -7.26 7.78
C ARG A 122 -12.56 -5.87 8.15
N ASN A 123 -12.09 -5.30 9.26
CA ASN A 123 -12.50 -3.95 9.68
C ASN A 123 -11.92 -2.88 8.74
N ALA A 124 -10.67 -3.07 8.28
CA ALA A 124 -10.09 -2.22 7.25
C ALA A 124 -10.93 -2.24 5.95
N ASN A 125 -11.34 -3.42 5.46
CA ASN A 125 -12.22 -3.51 4.30
C ASN A 125 -13.56 -2.81 4.53
N ARG A 126 -14.14 -2.95 5.74
CA ARG A 126 -15.42 -2.30 6.06
C ARG A 126 -15.30 -0.78 6.05
N ALA A 127 -14.24 -0.24 6.68
CA ALA A 127 -13.97 1.19 6.69
C ALA A 127 -13.72 1.75 5.29
N TRP A 128 -12.97 1.03 4.45
CA TRP A 128 -12.75 1.38 3.05
C TRP A 128 -14.05 1.41 2.24
N ASN A 129 -14.87 0.37 2.37
CA ASN A 129 -16.15 0.30 1.67
C ASN A 129 -17.08 1.44 2.09
N ALA A 130 -17.15 1.75 3.39
CA ALA A 130 -17.95 2.86 3.89
C ALA A 130 -17.50 4.20 3.30
N LEU A 131 -16.18 4.45 3.23
CA LEU A 131 -15.63 5.64 2.58
C LEU A 131 -16.00 5.70 1.10
N CYS A 132 -15.84 4.60 0.35
CA CYS A 132 -16.20 4.56 -1.07
C CYS A 132 -17.68 4.82 -1.31
N ASP A 133 -18.56 4.27 -0.44
CA ASP A 133 -20.00 4.47 -0.53
C ASP A 133 -20.35 5.94 -0.20
N GLU A 134 -19.72 6.55 0.81
CA GLU A 134 -19.93 7.95 1.21
C GLU A 134 -19.55 8.95 0.11
N VAL A 135 -18.40 8.71 -0.56
CA VAL A 135 -17.92 9.62 -1.63
C VAL A 135 -18.39 9.21 -3.04
N GLY A 136 -19.17 8.14 -3.17
CA GLY A 136 -19.74 7.69 -4.44
C GLY A 136 -18.71 7.14 -5.42
N ILE A 137 -17.58 6.60 -4.96
CA ILE A 137 -16.53 6.07 -5.84
C ILE A 137 -16.82 4.61 -6.21
N THR A 138 -16.90 4.36 -7.52
CA THR A 138 -17.02 3.02 -8.12
C THR A 138 -15.97 2.83 -9.20
N ARG A 139 -15.73 1.58 -9.58
CA ARG A 139 -14.91 1.23 -10.73
C ARG A 139 -15.68 1.53 -12.03
N PRO A 140 -15.00 1.66 -13.19
CA PRO A 140 -15.66 1.87 -14.47
C PRO A 140 -16.70 0.78 -14.84
N ASP A 141 -16.51 -0.45 -14.33
CA ASP A 141 -17.44 -1.57 -14.51
C ASP A 141 -18.61 -1.57 -13.49
N GLY A 142 -18.79 -0.48 -12.73
CA GLY A 142 -19.83 -0.33 -11.71
C GLY A 142 -19.57 -1.10 -10.41
N LYS A 143 -18.48 -1.87 -10.32
CA LYS A 143 -18.16 -2.62 -9.11
C LYS A 143 -17.50 -1.73 -8.06
N ARG A 144 -17.49 -2.21 -6.82
CA ARG A 144 -16.80 -1.53 -5.71
C ARG A 144 -15.30 -1.49 -5.94
N VAL A 145 -14.71 -0.34 -5.62
CA VAL A 145 -13.25 -0.18 -5.52
C VAL A 145 -12.75 -0.95 -4.29
N ARG A 146 -11.72 -1.76 -4.44
CA ARG A 146 -11.11 -2.54 -3.37
C ARG A 146 -9.89 -1.81 -2.83
N ILE A 147 -9.47 -2.07 -1.60
CA ILE A 147 -8.19 -1.55 -1.06
C ILE A 147 -7.01 -1.92 -1.99
N HIS A 148 -7.05 -3.09 -2.62
CA HIS A 148 -5.98 -3.52 -3.52
C HIS A 148 -5.90 -2.67 -4.80
N ASP A 149 -6.99 -2.05 -5.19
CA ASP A 149 -7.03 -1.16 -6.36
C ASP A 149 -6.21 0.13 -6.11
N LEU A 150 -5.99 0.55 -4.83
CA LEU A 150 -5.03 1.62 -4.50
C LEU A 150 -3.60 1.29 -4.96
N ARG A 151 -3.18 0.05 -4.84
CA ARG A 151 -1.87 -0.40 -5.31
C ARG A 151 -1.82 -0.42 -6.85
N HIS A 152 -2.91 -0.76 -7.52
CA HIS A 152 -3.01 -0.64 -8.97
C HIS A 152 -2.93 0.84 -9.40
N THR A 153 -3.61 1.73 -8.68
CA THR A 153 -3.53 3.18 -8.91
C THR A 153 -2.09 3.70 -8.75
N ALA A 154 -1.37 3.26 -7.70
CA ALA A 154 0.03 3.62 -7.51
C ALA A 154 0.89 3.20 -8.72
N ALA A 155 0.69 1.98 -9.23
CA ALA A 155 1.37 1.48 -10.41
C ALA A 155 1.10 2.35 -11.64
N THR A 156 -0.19 2.67 -11.87
CA THR A 156 -0.63 3.50 -12.98
C THR A 156 -0.04 4.91 -12.92
N TRP A 157 -0.01 5.52 -11.74
CA TRP A 157 0.58 6.84 -11.55
C TRP A 157 2.09 6.84 -11.82
N LEU A 158 2.84 5.88 -11.26
CA LEU A 158 4.28 5.77 -11.52
C LEU A 158 4.57 5.62 -13.02
N HIS A 159 3.76 4.84 -13.72
CA HIS A 159 3.90 4.68 -15.16
C HIS A 159 3.56 5.98 -15.91
N GLY A 160 2.48 6.67 -15.54
CA GLY A 160 2.13 7.98 -16.09
C GLY A 160 3.24 9.02 -15.93
N GLU A 161 4.00 8.95 -14.84
CA GLU A 161 5.20 9.78 -14.61
C GLU A 161 6.44 9.28 -15.37
N GLY A 162 6.33 8.25 -16.22
CA GLY A 162 7.42 7.73 -17.04
C GLY A 162 8.38 6.78 -16.33
N VAL A 163 8.04 6.28 -15.15
CA VAL A 163 8.85 5.29 -14.44
C VAL A 163 8.80 3.96 -15.19
N ASP A 164 9.95 3.35 -15.44
CA ASP A 164 10.03 2.10 -16.19
C ASP A 164 9.39 0.91 -15.45
N MET A 165 8.92 -0.07 -16.23
CA MET A 165 8.15 -1.21 -15.74
C MET A 165 8.93 -2.07 -14.73
N LYS A 166 10.24 -2.20 -14.87
CA LYS A 166 11.08 -3.00 -13.98
C LYS A 166 11.22 -2.31 -12.62
N THR A 167 11.37 -0.99 -12.62
CA THR A 167 11.39 -0.17 -11.41
C THR A 167 10.03 -0.23 -10.70
N ILE A 168 8.90 -0.12 -11.43
CA ILE A 168 7.56 -0.26 -10.86
C ILE A 168 7.37 -1.66 -10.27
N GLN A 169 7.78 -2.71 -10.98
CA GLN A 169 7.71 -4.08 -10.48
C GLN A 169 8.50 -4.24 -9.17
N GLY A 170 9.72 -3.72 -9.11
CA GLY A 170 10.57 -3.75 -7.91
C GLY A 170 9.94 -2.98 -6.76
N THR A 171 9.47 -1.76 -6.99
CA THR A 171 8.80 -0.91 -5.99
C THR A 171 7.56 -1.57 -5.42
N LEU A 172 6.74 -2.18 -6.26
CA LEU A 172 5.54 -2.88 -5.86
C LEU A 172 5.82 -4.30 -5.35
N ARG A 173 7.03 -4.83 -5.51
CA ARG A 173 7.38 -6.20 -5.12
C ARG A 173 6.47 -7.25 -5.77
N HIS A 174 6.24 -7.11 -7.09
CA HIS A 174 5.51 -8.09 -7.88
C HIS A 174 6.45 -9.24 -8.26
N SER A 175 6.08 -10.47 -7.89
CA SER A 175 6.87 -11.67 -8.22
C SER A 175 6.85 -12.03 -9.72
N ARG A 176 5.87 -11.52 -10.48
CA ARG A 176 5.72 -11.74 -11.91
C ARG A 176 5.52 -10.44 -12.65
N LEU A 177 6.25 -10.27 -13.76
CA LEU A 177 6.11 -9.11 -14.65
C LEU A 177 4.71 -9.06 -15.28
N ALA A 178 4.11 -10.21 -15.60
CA ALA A 178 2.77 -10.33 -16.14
C ALA A 178 1.70 -9.63 -15.27
N THR A 179 1.81 -9.73 -13.94
CA THR A 179 0.90 -9.05 -13.00
C THR A 179 0.99 -7.52 -13.11
N THR A 180 2.17 -7.01 -13.47
CA THR A 180 2.37 -5.57 -13.71
C THR A 180 1.90 -5.21 -15.12
N SER A 181 2.13 -6.06 -16.11
CA SER A 181 1.77 -5.84 -17.52
C SER A 181 0.25 -5.82 -17.77
N GLU A 182 -0.53 -6.68 -17.08
CA GLU A 182 -1.99 -6.70 -17.21
C GLU A 182 -2.67 -5.38 -16.80
N ILE A 183 -2.04 -4.60 -15.93
CA ILE A 183 -2.55 -3.29 -15.51
C ILE A 183 -2.45 -2.27 -16.66
N TYR A 184 -1.57 -2.50 -17.63
CA TYR A 184 -1.18 -1.52 -18.66
C TYR A 184 -1.78 -1.73 -20.03
N THR A 185 -2.54 -2.80 -20.25
CA THR A 185 -3.22 -3.05 -21.54
C THR A 185 -4.19 -1.92 -21.95
N HIS A 186 -4.52 -1.02 -21.05
CA HIS A 186 -5.44 0.09 -21.27
C HIS A 186 -4.81 1.50 -21.34
N LEU A 187 -3.47 1.62 -21.19
CA LEU A 187 -2.77 2.93 -21.21
C LEU A 187 -2.11 3.23 -22.59
N THR A 188 -2.75 2.86 -23.68
CA THR A 188 -2.06 2.52 -24.89
C THR A 188 -1.66 3.70 -25.80
N GLU A 189 -2.45 4.73 -25.96
CA GLU A 189 -2.16 5.76 -26.98
C GLU A 189 -1.14 6.80 -26.54
N GLU A 190 -1.27 7.31 -25.33
CA GLU A 190 -0.37 8.37 -24.83
C GLU A 190 1.06 7.85 -24.56
N VAL A 191 1.20 6.63 -24.02
CA VAL A 191 2.50 5.98 -23.81
C VAL A 191 3.16 5.63 -25.14
N GLN A 192 2.40 5.16 -26.14
CA GLN A 192 2.92 4.89 -27.49
C GLN A 192 3.37 6.20 -28.15
N ARG A 193 2.63 7.30 -28.00
CA ARG A 193 3.01 8.60 -28.53
C ARG A 193 4.29 9.12 -27.89
N ARG A 194 4.42 9.07 -26.56
CA ARG A 194 5.67 9.45 -25.85
C ARG A 194 6.86 8.60 -26.29
N ALA A 195 6.66 7.31 -26.54
CA ALA A 195 7.71 6.43 -27.05
C ALA A 195 8.13 6.83 -28.49
N ALA A 196 7.17 7.17 -29.35
CA ALA A 196 7.43 7.67 -30.68
C ALA A 196 8.19 9.00 -30.66
N ASP A 197 7.73 9.96 -29.84
CA ASP A 197 8.39 11.27 -29.66
C ASP A 197 9.82 11.12 -29.12
N SER A 198 10.05 10.19 -28.22
CA SER A 198 11.39 9.85 -27.70
C SER A 198 12.29 9.26 -28.78
N MET A 199 11.73 8.42 -29.65
CA MET A 199 12.46 7.84 -30.79
C MET A 199 12.79 8.93 -31.83
N ASP A 200 11.85 9.84 -32.14
CA ASP A 200 12.10 10.96 -33.04
C ASP A 200 13.22 11.87 -32.48
N GLY A 201 13.21 12.14 -31.17
CA GLY A 201 14.29 12.85 -30.50
C GLY A 201 15.65 12.15 -30.60
N ALA A 202 15.66 10.82 -30.51
CA ALA A 202 16.88 10.03 -30.66
C ALA A 202 17.39 10.05 -32.11
N LEU A 203 16.51 9.81 -33.08
CA LEU A 203 16.83 9.84 -34.51
C LEU A 203 17.32 11.21 -34.97
N SER A 204 16.74 12.28 -34.49
CA SER A 204 17.17 13.68 -34.78
C SER A 204 18.57 13.96 -34.25
N ARG A 205 18.99 13.33 -33.14
CA ARG A 205 20.38 13.42 -32.63
C ARG A 205 21.36 12.63 -33.51
N PHE A 206 20.97 11.43 -33.97
CA PHE A 206 21.78 10.63 -34.90
C PHE A 206 21.99 11.34 -36.24
N GLY A 207 20.93 11.95 -36.81
CA GLY A 207 21.04 12.68 -38.06
C GLY A 207 21.94 13.91 -38.01
N ARG A 208 22.21 14.48 -36.82
CA ARG A 208 23.17 15.58 -36.61
C ARG A 208 24.62 15.13 -36.43
N ILE A 209 24.84 13.84 -36.12
CA ILE A 209 26.19 13.26 -35.97
C ILE A 209 26.72 12.75 -37.32
N ALA A 210 25.79 12.55 -38.30
CA ALA A 210 26.12 12.05 -39.64
C ALA A 210 26.35 13.14 -40.69
N GLN A 211 26.32 14.43 -40.30
CA GLN A 211 26.73 15.60 -41.09
C GLN A 211 28.05 16.14 -40.55
#